data_3aa57529e4a12ca6cb6b6cd776235297
#
_entry.id   3aa57529e4a12ca6cb6b6cd776235297
#
_cell.length_a   1.000
_cell.length_b   1.000
_cell.length_c   1.000
_cell.angle_alpha   90.00
_cell.angle_beta   90.00
_cell.angle_gamma   90.00
#
_symmetry.space_group_name_H-M   'P 1'
#
loop_
_entity.id
_entity.type
_entity.pdbx_description
1 polymer ?
#
loop_
_entity_poly.entity_id
_entity_poly.type
_entity_poly.pdbx_seq_one_letter_code
_entity_poly.pdbx_strand_id
1 'polypeptide(L)'
;MECWPLFMVLEPVTGRFEDLCFVARRVIFGPNRVRRIRLYCVGGGKSGTHSVAEMFSRNVRARHEPEALELIDKIVDHHNGRINELEWTEWLRARDRRLALEVDSSTLNLDLLDFLLHEFPDARFLLTIRDCYSWLNSMFNQFLGFPGKLDPRWVRRIELWAGPGARDYAPEERVLSENQLANLDSYFSRWKSRNEEVLAKVPAPRLLIVRTDQITQKAFEIADFAGLPRRAVCLARTHSFQNPAKQELIRKVDRAFLERKVQHHCLPLMTRFFPEIKSLDDATL
;
A
#
# COMPACT_ATOMS: atom_id res chain seq x y z
N MET A 1 35.00 15.39 -4.94
CA MET A 1 34.34 14.47 -5.91
C MET A 1 33.66 13.41 -5.08
N GLU A 2 32.43 13.70 -4.66
CA GLU A 2 31.63 12.80 -3.85
C GLU A 2 30.76 11.97 -4.79
N CYS A 3 30.92 10.65 -4.75
CA CYS A 3 30.08 9.72 -5.47
C CYS A 3 28.68 9.71 -4.87
N TRP A 4 27.74 10.32 -5.53
CA TRP A 4 26.32 10.15 -5.25
C TRP A 4 25.92 8.71 -5.62
N PRO A 5 25.18 8.00 -4.77
CA PRO A 5 24.76 6.64 -5.08
C PRO A 5 23.75 6.64 -6.23
N LEU A 6 24.14 5.99 -7.30
CA LEU A 6 23.41 5.80 -8.56
C LEU A 6 22.09 5.00 -8.44
N PHE A 7 21.64 4.73 -7.23
CA PHE A 7 20.53 3.78 -6.97
C PHE A 7 19.11 4.37 -7.06
N MET A 8 18.95 5.69 -7.19
CA MET A 8 17.61 6.31 -7.16
C MET A 8 17.03 6.68 -8.53
N VAL A 9 17.74 6.46 -9.62
CA VAL A 9 17.28 6.81 -10.99
C VAL A 9 16.70 5.60 -11.74
N LEU A 10 16.77 4.40 -11.18
CA LEU A 10 16.49 3.14 -11.89
C LEU A 10 15.19 2.43 -11.47
N GLU A 11 14.35 2.98 -10.59
CA GLU A 11 13.13 2.27 -10.15
C GLU A 11 12.16 1.88 -11.30
N PRO A 12 11.89 2.70 -12.32
CA PRO A 12 11.07 2.24 -13.44
C PRO A 12 11.75 1.16 -14.30
N VAL A 13 13.08 1.14 -14.32
CA VAL A 13 13.87 0.16 -15.10
C VAL A 13 14.14 -1.10 -14.28
N THR A 14 14.37 -0.96 -12.97
CA THR A 14 14.60 -2.11 -12.08
C THR A 14 13.32 -2.93 -11.91
N GLY A 15 12.15 -2.33 -11.79
CA GLY A 15 10.88 -3.05 -11.72
C GLY A 15 10.67 -3.95 -12.94
N ARG A 16 10.89 -3.45 -14.16
CA ARG A 16 10.79 -4.25 -15.40
C ARG A 16 11.86 -5.34 -15.47
N PHE A 17 13.07 -5.05 -15.04
CA PHE A 17 14.16 -6.03 -15.04
C PHE A 17 13.91 -7.13 -14.00
N GLU A 18 13.45 -6.78 -12.81
CA GLU A 18 13.07 -7.74 -11.78
C GLU A 18 11.86 -8.56 -12.18
N ASP A 19 10.88 -7.98 -12.87
CA ASP A 19 9.75 -8.70 -13.45
C ASP A 19 10.19 -9.68 -14.52
N LEU A 20 11.10 -9.28 -15.40
CA LEU A 20 11.72 -10.16 -16.40
C LEU A 20 12.54 -11.29 -15.75
N CYS A 21 13.33 -10.99 -14.73
CA CYS A 21 14.10 -12.00 -13.99
C CYS A 21 13.19 -12.97 -13.24
N PHE A 22 12.06 -12.50 -12.67
CA PHE A 22 11.07 -13.34 -12.02
C PHE A 22 10.39 -14.28 -13.01
N VAL A 23 9.97 -13.76 -14.17
CA VAL A 23 9.36 -14.56 -15.25
C VAL A 23 10.38 -15.52 -15.83
N ALA A 24 11.62 -15.10 -16.07
CA ALA A 24 12.70 -15.96 -16.57
C ALA A 24 13.03 -17.09 -15.58
N ARG A 25 13.14 -16.82 -14.28
CA ARG A 25 13.33 -17.86 -13.25
C ARG A 25 12.15 -18.85 -13.24
N ARG A 26 10.94 -18.39 -13.47
CA ARG A 26 9.77 -19.26 -13.56
C ARG A 26 9.82 -20.17 -14.81
N VAL A 27 10.25 -19.64 -15.94
CA VAL A 27 10.45 -20.41 -17.18
C VAL A 27 11.58 -21.42 -17.02
N ILE A 28 12.68 -21.04 -16.37
CA ILE A 28 13.87 -21.90 -16.19
C ILE A 28 13.64 -22.98 -15.12
N PHE A 29 12.94 -22.67 -14.03
CA PHE A 29 12.71 -23.60 -12.90
C PHE A 29 11.36 -24.33 -12.93
N GLY A 30 10.60 -24.20 -14.01
CA GLY A 30 9.39 -24.98 -14.35
C GLY A 30 8.07 -24.32 -13.93
N PRO A 31 7.05 -24.47 -14.82
CA PRO A 31 5.70 -23.93 -14.59
C PRO A 31 4.90 -24.68 -13.52
N ASN A 32 5.39 -25.82 -13.03
CA ASN A 32 4.63 -26.77 -12.21
C ASN A 32 4.78 -26.62 -10.69
N ARG A 33 5.33 -25.52 -10.18
CA ARG A 33 5.22 -25.29 -8.74
C ARG A 33 3.78 -24.89 -8.39
N VAL A 34 3.05 -25.85 -7.86
CA VAL A 34 1.71 -25.64 -7.30
C VAL A 34 1.78 -24.46 -6.32
N ARG A 35 0.94 -23.45 -6.54
CA ARG A 35 0.76 -22.37 -5.58
C ARG A 35 0.15 -22.97 -4.31
N ARG A 36 0.83 -22.83 -3.17
CA ARG A 36 0.40 -23.44 -1.90
C ARG A 36 -0.63 -22.57 -1.19
N ILE A 37 -0.49 -21.26 -1.30
CA ILE A 37 -1.31 -20.28 -0.61
C ILE A 37 -1.56 -19.04 -1.50
N ARG A 38 -2.55 -18.25 -1.12
CA ARG A 38 -2.75 -16.88 -1.58
C ARG A 38 -2.87 -15.97 -0.38
N LEU A 39 -1.89 -15.10 -0.19
CA LEU A 39 -1.93 -14.01 0.78
C LEU A 39 -1.92 -12.69 0.02
N TYR A 40 -2.98 -11.89 0.18
CA TYR A 40 -3.04 -10.53 -0.31
C TYR A 40 -2.86 -9.55 0.84
N CYS A 41 -1.79 -8.74 0.79
CA CYS A 41 -1.69 -7.59 1.68
C CYS A 41 -2.50 -6.46 1.07
N VAL A 42 -3.48 -5.98 1.83
CA VAL A 42 -4.47 -4.96 1.44
C VAL A 42 -4.33 -3.67 2.25
N GLY A 43 -3.16 -3.42 2.80
CA GLY A 43 -2.85 -2.15 3.47
C GLY A 43 -2.77 -0.98 2.49
N GLY A 44 -3.09 0.20 2.95
CA GLY A 44 -2.89 1.43 2.19
C GLY A 44 -1.42 1.70 1.87
N GLY A 45 -1.14 2.55 0.90
CA GLY A 45 0.23 3.03 0.68
C GLY A 45 0.81 3.59 1.98
N LYS A 46 2.11 3.39 2.20
CA LYS A 46 2.83 3.83 3.41
C LYS A 46 2.42 3.14 4.72
N SER A 47 1.68 2.03 4.66
CA SER A 47 1.33 1.20 5.83
C SER A 47 2.21 -0.06 5.99
N GLY A 48 3.32 -0.18 5.24
CA GLY A 48 4.25 -1.30 5.37
C GLY A 48 4.07 -2.45 4.38
N THR A 49 3.29 -2.27 3.31
CA THR A 49 3.09 -3.25 2.25
C THR A 49 4.42 -3.71 1.61
N HIS A 50 5.38 -2.80 1.42
CA HIS A 50 6.71 -3.14 0.92
C HIS A 50 7.43 -4.12 1.86
N SER A 51 7.43 -3.86 3.16
CA SER A 51 8.06 -4.72 4.16
C SER A 51 7.46 -6.13 4.19
N VAL A 52 6.13 -6.24 3.98
CA VAL A 52 5.46 -7.55 3.89
C VAL A 52 5.94 -8.33 2.67
N ALA A 53 6.08 -7.73 1.51
CA ALA A 53 6.62 -8.41 0.34
C ALA A 53 8.07 -8.84 0.56
N GLU A 54 8.91 -7.91 1.05
CA GLU A 54 10.34 -8.13 1.20
C GLU A 54 10.68 -9.22 2.21
N MET A 55 9.96 -9.34 3.33
CA MET A 55 10.25 -10.38 4.30
C MET A 55 10.03 -11.80 3.77
N PHE A 56 9.25 -11.96 2.69
CA PHE A 56 8.99 -13.24 2.04
C PHE A 56 9.73 -13.44 0.71
N SER A 57 10.23 -12.37 0.09
CA SER A 57 10.72 -12.34 -1.29
C SER A 57 11.82 -13.35 -1.63
N ARG A 58 12.62 -13.78 -0.63
CA ARG A 58 13.71 -14.74 -0.84
C ARG A 58 13.25 -16.20 -0.91
N ASN A 59 12.16 -16.53 -0.22
CA ASN A 59 11.81 -17.92 0.08
C ASN A 59 10.49 -18.36 -0.54
N VAL A 60 9.64 -17.39 -0.93
CA VAL A 60 8.35 -17.64 -1.61
C VAL A 60 8.18 -16.66 -2.77
N ARG A 61 7.18 -16.89 -3.61
CA ARG A 61 6.83 -15.98 -4.71
C ARG A 61 6.06 -14.79 -4.13
N ALA A 62 6.81 -13.84 -3.58
CA ALA A 62 6.30 -12.61 -2.99
C ALA A 62 6.75 -11.39 -3.81
N ARG A 63 5.86 -10.44 -4.07
CA ARG A 63 6.17 -9.20 -4.79
C ARG A 63 5.41 -8.02 -4.17
N HIS A 64 6.08 -6.86 -4.20
CA HIS A 64 5.46 -5.57 -3.92
C HIS A 64 5.04 -4.91 -5.23
N GLU A 65 3.76 -4.53 -5.31
CA GLU A 65 3.17 -3.81 -6.46
C GLU A 65 3.53 -4.41 -7.84
N PRO A 66 3.33 -5.75 -8.04
CA PRO A 66 3.69 -6.40 -9.28
C PRO A 66 2.87 -5.84 -10.45
N GLU A 67 3.54 -5.51 -11.54
CA GLU A 67 2.96 -4.94 -12.76
C GLU A 67 2.11 -3.68 -12.47
N ALA A 68 2.54 -2.85 -11.50
CA ALA A 68 1.75 -1.75 -10.98
C ALA A 68 1.25 -0.79 -12.06
N LEU A 69 2.09 -0.42 -13.02
CA LEU A 69 1.74 0.56 -14.04
C LEU A 69 0.65 0.05 -14.99
N GLU A 70 0.75 -1.20 -15.41
CA GLU A 70 -0.28 -1.82 -16.25
C GLU A 70 -1.59 -2.02 -15.48
N LEU A 71 -1.49 -2.46 -14.22
CA LEU A 71 -2.66 -2.62 -13.35
C LEU A 71 -3.37 -1.29 -13.11
N ILE A 72 -2.64 -0.20 -12.91
CA ILE A 72 -3.22 1.15 -12.75
C ILE A 72 -3.98 1.57 -14.01
N ASP A 73 -3.40 1.35 -15.20
CA ASP A 73 -4.11 1.65 -16.45
C ASP A 73 -5.45 0.89 -16.52
N LYS A 74 -5.44 -0.39 -16.16
CA LYS A 74 -6.66 -1.22 -16.13
C LYS A 74 -7.68 -0.79 -15.07
N ILE A 75 -7.21 -0.41 -13.87
CA ILE A 75 -8.08 0.15 -12.82
C ILE A 75 -8.77 1.43 -13.30
N VAL A 76 -8.00 2.34 -13.91
CA VAL A 76 -8.53 3.61 -14.42
C VAL A 76 -9.50 3.37 -15.59
N ASP A 77 -9.18 2.45 -16.50
CA ASP A 77 -10.04 2.12 -17.63
C ASP A 77 -11.35 1.47 -17.18
N HIS A 78 -11.31 0.56 -16.22
CA HIS A 78 -12.49 -0.04 -15.62
C HIS A 78 -13.36 0.98 -14.91
N HIS A 79 -12.75 1.83 -14.06
CA HIS A 79 -13.47 2.89 -13.35
C HIS A 79 -14.18 3.86 -14.29
N ASN A 80 -13.56 4.18 -15.43
CA ASN A 80 -14.12 5.08 -16.43
C ASN A 80 -15.05 4.38 -17.44
N GLY A 81 -15.37 3.10 -17.25
CA GLY A 81 -16.23 2.33 -18.15
C GLY A 81 -15.64 2.05 -19.53
N ARG A 82 -14.31 2.17 -19.72
CA ARG A 82 -13.64 1.87 -21.00
C ARG A 82 -13.44 0.39 -21.24
N ILE A 83 -13.43 -0.40 -20.19
CA ILE A 83 -13.48 -1.86 -20.22
C ILE A 83 -14.66 -2.33 -19.38
N ASN A 84 -15.35 -3.36 -19.84
CA ASN A 84 -16.48 -3.93 -19.14
C ASN A 84 -16.03 -4.92 -18.05
N GLU A 85 -16.97 -5.40 -17.23
CA GLU A 85 -16.72 -6.30 -16.12
C GLU A 85 -16.12 -7.65 -16.54
N LEU A 86 -16.52 -8.17 -17.73
CA LEU A 86 -15.99 -9.42 -18.26
C LEU A 86 -14.50 -9.26 -18.64
N GLU A 87 -14.19 -8.24 -19.43
CA GLU A 87 -12.80 -7.91 -19.84
C GLU A 87 -11.90 -7.67 -18.65
N TRP A 88 -12.42 -6.95 -17.65
CA TRP A 88 -11.72 -6.71 -16.39
C TRP A 88 -11.39 -8.00 -15.66
N THR A 89 -12.39 -8.84 -15.44
CA THR A 89 -12.25 -10.12 -14.74
C THR A 89 -11.31 -11.07 -15.47
N GLU A 90 -11.43 -11.19 -16.80
CA GLU A 90 -10.57 -12.05 -17.62
C GLU A 90 -9.11 -11.59 -17.56
N TRP A 91 -8.86 -10.29 -17.62
CA TRP A 91 -7.53 -9.73 -17.51
C TRP A 91 -6.92 -10.02 -16.13
N LEU A 92 -7.66 -9.82 -15.04
CA LEU A 92 -7.20 -10.13 -13.68
C LEU A 92 -6.90 -11.61 -13.49
N ARG A 93 -7.71 -12.51 -14.04
CA ARG A 93 -7.45 -13.95 -14.02
C ARG A 93 -6.17 -14.30 -14.80
N ALA A 94 -5.97 -13.70 -15.95
CA ALA A 94 -4.76 -13.88 -16.74
C ALA A 94 -3.52 -13.37 -16.00
N ARG A 95 -3.61 -12.21 -15.35
CA ARG A 95 -2.57 -11.67 -14.48
C ARG A 95 -2.24 -12.60 -13.32
N ASP A 96 -3.24 -13.10 -12.60
CA ASP A 96 -3.04 -14.04 -11.49
C ASP A 96 -2.33 -15.33 -11.94
N ARG A 97 -2.74 -15.91 -13.09
CA ARG A 97 -2.06 -17.09 -13.65
C ARG A 97 -0.62 -16.80 -14.06
N ARG A 98 -0.35 -15.64 -14.68
CA ARG A 98 0.98 -15.24 -15.13
C ARG A 98 1.92 -15.02 -13.95
N LEU A 99 1.50 -14.29 -12.95
CA LEU A 99 2.31 -13.97 -11.77
C LEU A 99 2.42 -15.16 -10.81
N ALA A 100 1.34 -15.88 -10.60
CA ALA A 100 1.24 -17.04 -9.69
C ALA A 100 1.87 -16.79 -8.31
N LEU A 101 1.67 -15.59 -7.74
CA LEU A 101 2.25 -15.19 -6.46
C LEU A 101 1.62 -15.96 -5.30
N GLU A 102 2.44 -16.28 -4.31
CA GLU A 102 1.99 -16.77 -3.00
C GLU A 102 1.68 -15.60 -2.08
N VAL A 103 2.44 -14.50 -2.20
CA VAL A 103 2.20 -13.24 -1.47
C VAL A 103 2.19 -12.10 -2.48
N ASP A 104 1.04 -11.47 -2.66
CA ASP A 104 0.87 -10.23 -3.41
C ASP A 104 0.64 -9.09 -2.42
N SER A 105 1.62 -8.20 -2.29
CA SER A 105 1.55 -7.10 -1.35
C SER A 105 1.50 -5.76 -2.08
N SER A 106 0.33 -5.17 -2.16
CA SER A 106 0.12 -3.96 -2.96
C SER A 106 -1.00 -3.09 -2.40
N THR A 107 -0.82 -1.78 -2.42
CA THR A 107 -1.93 -0.85 -2.20
C THR A 107 -3.00 -0.94 -3.28
N LEU A 108 -2.66 -1.48 -4.47
CA LEU A 108 -3.60 -1.69 -5.58
C LEU A 108 -4.57 -2.83 -5.30
N ASN A 109 -4.25 -3.77 -4.40
CA ASN A 109 -5.15 -4.84 -4.00
C ASN A 109 -6.44 -4.35 -3.35
N LEU A 110 -6.45 -3.11 -2.81
CA LEU A 110 -7.66 -2.44 -2.33
C LEU A 110 -8.65 -2.15 -3.47
N ASP A 111 -8.15 -1.84 -4.66
CA ASP A 111 -9.00 -1.58 -5.82
C ASP A 111 -9.50 -2.89 -6.46
N LEU A 112 -8.93 -4.04 -6.06
CA LEU A 112 -9.29 -5.39 -6.52
C LEU A 112 -10.06 -6.18 -5.46
N LEU A 113 -10.38 -5.61 -4.31
CA LEU A 113 -10.81 -6.36 -3.13
C LEU A 113 -12.03 -7.26 -3.41
N ASP A 114 -13.05 -6.74 -4.08
CA ASP A 114 -14.26 -7.49 -4.41
C ASP A 114 -13.96 -8.67 -5.35
N PHE A 115 -13.14 -8.46 -6.38
CA PHE A 115 -12.68 -9.53 -7.27
C PHE A 115 -11.89 -10.60 -6.49
N LEU A 116 -10.94 -10.20 -5.64
CA LEU A 116 -10.10 -11.14 -4.88
C LEU A 116 -10.92 -11.99 -3.91
N LEU A 117 -11.92 -11.39 -3.28
CA LEU A 117 -12.82 -12.08 -2.34
C LEU A 117 -13.69 -13.11 -3.05
N HIS A 118 -14.21 -12.75 -4.21
CA HIS A 118 -15.09 -13.59 -5.01
C HIS A 118 -14.33 -14.71 -5.73
N GLU A 119 -13.25 -14.37 -6.41
CA GLU A 119 -12.52 -15.30 -7.27
C GLU A 119 -11.68 -16.31 -6.46
N PHE A 120 -11.21 -15.93 -5.27
CA PHE A 120 -10.32 -16.77 -4.45
C PHE A 120 -10.88 -16.98 -3.03
N PRO A 121 -11.88 -17.89 -2.86
CA PRO A 121 -12.53 -18.10 -1.56
C PRO A 121 -11.57 -18.56 -0.46
N ASP A 122 -10.47 -19.22 -0.81
CA ASP A 122 -9.45 -19.70 0.13
C ASP A 122 -8.31 -18.69 0.40
N ALA A 123 -8.33 -17.54 -0.28
CA ALA A 123 -7.31 -16.51 -0.09
C ALA A 123 -7.40 -15.89 1.31
N ARG A 124 -6.25 -15.55 1.87
CA ARG A 124 -6.11 -14.84 3.13
C ARG A 124 -5.70 -13.40 2.87
N PHE A 125 -6.11 -12.51 3.75
CA PHE A 125 -5.89 -11.08 3.62
C PHE A 125 -5.16 -10.55 4.84
N LEU A 126 -4.13 -9.74 4.59
CA LEU A 126 -3.37 -9.04 5.62
C LEU A 126 -3.65 -7.55 5.49
N LEU A 127 -4.35 -6.97 6.47
CA LEU A 127 -4.47 -5.53 6.58
C LEU A 127 -3.31 -5.01 7.43
N THR A 128 -2.38 -4.31 6.79
CA THR A 128 -1.42 -3.49 7.52
C THR A 128 -2.02 -2.11 7.74
N ILE A 129 -2.10 -1.68 9.01
CA ILE A 129 -2.67 -0.39 9.39
C ILE A 129 -1.64 0.45 10.14
N ARG A 130 -1.62 1.74 9.84
CA ARG A 130 -0.74 2.73 10.47
C ARG A 130 -1.60 3.83 11.08
N ASP A 131 -1.17 4.39 12.22
CA ASP A 131 -1.85 5.54 12.80
C ASP A 131 -1.94 6.70 11.80
N CYS A 132 -3.00 7.49 11.87
CA CYS A 132 -3.30 8.47 10.86
C CYS A 132 -2.28 9.62 10.80
N TYR A 133 -1.62 9.96 11.90
CA TYR A 133 -0.63 11.05 11.91
C TYR A 133 0.67 10.63 11.23
N SER A 134 1.26 9.53 11.66
CA SER A 134 2.50 9.03 11.05
C SER A 134 2.27 8.55 9.62
N TRP A 135 1.07 8.04 9.31
CA TRP A 135 0.68 7.74 7.93
C TRP A 135 0.65 9.00 7.06
N LEU A 136 -0.03 10.06 7.52
CA LEU A 136 -0.12 11.33 6.78
C LEU A 136 1.27 11.93 6.56
N ASN A 137 2.11 11.96 7.61
CA ASN A 137 3.50 12.44 7.48
C ASN A 137 4.29 11.62 6.45
N SER A 138 4.11 10.30 6.44
CA SER A 138 4.76 9.43 5.45
C SER A 138 4.25 9.66 4.03
N MET A 139 2.96 9.98 3.85
CA MET A 139 2.38 10.37 2.55
C MET A 139 2.97 11.70 2.07
N PHE A 140 3.05 12.71 2.92
CA PHE A 140 3.67 14.00 2.58
C PHE A 140 5.13 13.81 2.16
N ASN A 141 5.92 13.09 2.94
CA ASN A 141 7.31 12.81 2.61
C ASN A 141 7.47 12.05 1.29
N GLN A 142 6.53 11.16 0.94
CA GLN A 142 6.52 10.46 -0.33
C GLN A 142 6.33 11.43 -1.51
N PHE A 143 5.34 12.31 -1.44
CA PHE A 143 5.06 13.25 -2.52
C PHE A 143 6.11 14.35 -2.65
N LEU A 144 6.61 14.87 -1.53
CA LEU A 144 7.65 15.90 -1.52
C LEU A 144 9.03 15.36 -1.92
N GLY A 145 9.31 14.09 -1.61
CA GLY A 145 10.56 13.44 -1.99
C GLY A 145 10.70 13.18 -3.50
N PHE A 146 9.59 13.23 -4.25
CA PHE A 146 9.56 12.93 -5.68
C PHE A 146 8.85 14.02 -6.52
N PRO A 147 9.11 15.31 -6.35
CA PRO A 147 8.43 16.35 -7.10
C PRO A 147 8.65 16.14 -8.60
N GLY A 148 7.57 15.98 -9.36
CA GLY A 148 7.61 15.80 -10.82
C GLY A 148 8.21 14.48 -11.33
N LYS A 149 8.49 13.51 -10.45
CA LYS A 149 9.08 12.21 -10.81
C LYS A 149 8.10 11.04 -10.74
N LEU A 150 6.88 11.27 -10.26
CA LEU A 150 5.88 10.22 -10.21
C LEU A 150 5.39 9.90 -11.64
N ASP A 151 5.32 8.62 -11.97
CA ASP A 151 4.76 8.21 -13.26
C ASP A 151 3.33 8.77 -13.42
N PRO A 152 2.96 9.32 -14.59
CA PRO A 152 1.63 9.91 -14.81
C PRO A 152 0.45 8.99 -14.49
N ARG A 153 0.64 7.68 -14.55
CA ARG A 153 -0.40 6.70 -14.17
C ARG A 153 -0.71 6.74 -12.69
N TRP A 154 0.32 6.84 -11.83
CA TRP A 154 0.12 7.04 -10.41
C TRP A 154 -0.58 8.36 -10.10
N VAL A 155 -0.24 9.43 -10.84
CA VAL A 155 -0.93 10.72 -10.69
C VAL A 155 -2.42 10.56 -11.00
N ARG A 156 -2.77 9.97 -12.14
CA ARG A 156 -4.18 9.70 -12.52
C ARG A 156 -4.93 8.87 -11.46
N ARG A 157 -4.27 7.84 -10.92
CA ARG A 157 -4.88 7.03 -9.86
C ARG A 157 -5.07 7.84 -8.56
N ILE A 158 -4.13 8.71 -8.22
CA ILE A 158 -4.23 9.59 -7.06
C ILE A 158 -5.40 10.57 -7.24
N GLU A 159 -5.53 11.20 -8.40
CA GLU A 159 -6.64 12.09 -8.73
C GLU A 159 -7.99 11.37 -8.64
N LEU A 160 -8.04 10.14 -9.12
CA LEU A 160 -9.24 9.31 -9.03
C LEU A 160 -9.72 9.11 -7.58
N TRP A 161 -8.81 8.84 -6.66
CA TRP A 161 -9.18 8.61 -5.26
C TRP A 161 -9.24 9.89 -4.41
N ALA A 162 -8.54 10.95 -4.80
CA ALA A 162 -8.57 12.22 -4.09
C ALA A 162 -9.95 12.91 -4.22
N GLY A 163 -10.61 12.67 -5.35
CA GLY A 163 -11.95 13.15 -5.63
C GLY A 163 -12.01 14.65 -5.95
N PRO A 164 -13.19 15.12 -6.37
CA PRO A 164 -13.45 16.54 -6.55
C PRO A 164 -13.31 17.26 -5.20
N GLY A 165 -12.77 18.46 -5.19
CA GLY A 165 -12.58 19.24 -3.96
C GLY A 165 -11.26 18.94 -3.23
N ALA A 166 -10.43 18.02 -3.70
CA ALA A 166 -9.14 17.73 -3.07
C ALA A 166 -8.16 18.93 -3.06
N ARG A 167 -8.46 19.95 -3.81
CA ARG A 167 -7.71 21.22 -3.90
C ARG A 167 -8.47 22.40 -3.29
N ASP A 168 -9.60 22.15 -2.62
CA ASP A 168 -10.36 23.18 -1.89
C ASP A 168 -9.80 23.28 -0.47
N TYR A 169 -8.93 24.27 -0.25
CA TYR A 169 -8.18 24.40 0.99
C TYR A 169 -8.82 25.39 1.95
N ALA A 170 -8.87 25.01 3.23
CA ALA A 170 -9.06 25.97 4.30
C ALA A 170 -7.81 26.86 4.49
N PRO A 171 -7.94 28.05 5.06
CA PRO A 171 -6.77 28.91 5.35
C PRO A 171 -5.66 28.21 6.15
N GLU A 172 -6.04 27.32 7.05
CA GLU A 172 -5.15 26.50 7.90
C GLU A 172 -4.34 25.45 7.12
N GLU A 173 -4.74 25.16 5.88
CA GLU A 173 -4.11 24.20 4.99
C GLU A 173 -3.16 24.87 3.96
N ARG A 174 -2.85 26.15 4.14
CA ARG A 174 -2.01 26.91 3.20
C ARG A 174 -0.71 26.18 2.85
N VAL A 175 -0.07 25.56 3.83
CA VAL A 175 1.16 24.79 3.61
C VAL A 175 0.96 23.59 2.67
N LEU A 176 -0.22 22.99 2.66
CA LEU A 176 -0.55 21.89 1.74
C LEU A 176 -0.76 22.41 0.32
N SER A 177 -1.47 23.53 0.19
CA SER A 177 -1.69 24.21 -1.10
C SER A 177 -0.34 24.64 -1.73
N GLU A 178 0.54 25.27 -0.97
CA GLU A 178 1.87 25.69 -1.41
C GLU A 178 2.75 24.52 -1.90
N ASN A 179 2.52 23.33 -1.35
CA ASN A 179 3.25 22.11 -1.73
C ASN A 179 2.45 21.22 -2.72
N GLN A 180 1.36 21.69 -3.27
CA GLN A 180 0.51 20.99 -4.24
C GLN A 180 0.01 19.61 -3.73
N LEU A 181 -0.13 19.45 -2.43
CA LEU A 181 -0.71 18.28 -1.79
C LEU A 181 -2.24 18.40 -1.78
N ALA A 182 -2.96 17.30 -1.58
CA ALA A 182 -4.38 17.35 -1.34
C ALA A 182 -4.70 17.94 0.06
N ASN A 183 -5.95 18.35 0.28
CA ASN A 183 -6.40 18.79 1.60
C ASN A 183 -6.53 17.62 2.60
N LEU A 184 -6.64 17.92 3.89
CA LEU A 184 -6.71 16.90 4.95
C LEU A 184 -7.97 16.04 4.85
N ASP A 185 -9.10 16.60 4.41
CA ASP A 185 -10.34 15.84 4.25
C ASP A 185 -10.16 14.71 3.23
N SER A 186 -9.49 14.96 2.09
CA SER A 186 -9.19 13.94 1.10
C SER A 186 -8.26 12.85 1.64
N TYR A 187 -7.20 13.23 2.36
CA TYR A 187 -6.30 12.24 2.96
C TYR A 187 -7.01 11.38 4.01
N PHE A 188 -7.66 12.01 4.98
CA PHE A 188 -8.26 11.26 6.09
C PHE A 188 -9.50 10.48 5.70
N SER A 189 -10.34 10.99 4.80
CA SER A 189 -11.44 10.22 4.21
C SER A 189 -10.91 8.97 3.50
N ARG A 190 -9.83 9.11 2.74
CA ARG A 190 -9.17 7.98 2.08
C ARG A 190 -8.62 6.96 3.09
N TRP A 191 -7.90 7.42 4.11
CA TRP A 191 -7.37 6.55 5.16
C TRP A 191 -8.49 5.78 5.86
N LYS A 192 -9.56 6.48 6.25
CA LYS A 192 -10.73 5.90 6.88
C LYS A 192 -11.41 4.88 5.97
N SER A 193 -11.86 5.33 4.79
CA SER A 193 -12.71 4.53 3.91
C SER A 193 -12.05 3.21 3.49
N ARG A 194 -10.75 3.23 3.20
CA ARG A 194 -10.03 2.02 2.77
C ARG A 194 -9.82 1.02 3.90
N ASN A 195 -9.52 1.47 5.10
CA ASN A 195 -9.43 0.58 6.25
C ASN A 195 -10.80 0.01 6.60
N GLU A 196 -11.87 0.84 6.64
CA GLU A 196 -13.24 0.40 6.90
C GLU A 196 -13.75 -0.58 5.84
N GLU A 197 -13.43 -0.37 4.57
CA GLU A 197 -13.80 -1.27 3.48
C GLU A 197 -13.27 -2.69 3.70
N VAL A 198 -11.98 -2.82 4.05
CA VAL A 198 -11.38 -4.13 4.35
C VAL A 198 -12.05 -4.77 5.57
N LEU A 199 -12.26 -3.99 6.64
CA LEU A 199 -12.86 -4.48 7.88
C LEU A 199 -14.32 -4.93 7.69
N ALA A 200 -15.04 -4.30 6.76
CA ALA A 200 -16.44 -4.63 6.47
C ALA A 200 -16.58 -5.83 5.50
N LYS A 201 -15.70 -5.91 4.48
CA LYS A 201 -15.86 -6.88 3.40
C LYS A 201 -15.14 -8.21 3.66
N VAL A 202 -13.96 -8.18 4.30
CA VAL A 202 -13.16 -9.41 4.48
C VAL A 202 -13.67 -10.20 5.68
N PRO A 203 -14.08 -11.46 5.52
CA PRO A 203 -14.52 -12.30 6.63
C PRO A 203 -13.40 -12.46 7.69
N ALA A 204 -13.75 -12.35 8.97
CA ALA A 204 -12.81 -12.41 10.08
C ALA A 204 -11.83 -13.61 10.06
N PRO A 205 -12.24 -14.84 9.71
CA PRO A 205 -11.32 -15.98 9.64
C PRO A 205 -10.27 -15.86 8.51
N ARG A 206 -10.50 -14.97 7.53
CA ARG A 206 -9.62 -14.74 6.39
C ARG A 206 -8.81 -13.44 6.52
N LEU A 207 -8.97 -12.70 7.63
CA LEU A 207 -8.34 -11.40 7.85
C LEU A 207 -7.39 -11.43 9.05
N LEU A 208 -6.13 -11.08 8.83
CA LEU A 208 -5.20 -10.70 9.88
C LEU A 208 -4.95 -9.19 9.82
N ILE A 209 -5.01 -8.53 10.96
CA ILE A 209 -4.75 -7.09 11.08
C ILE A 209 -3.43 -6.90 11.84
N VAL A 210 -2.51 -6.15 11.24
CA VAL A 210 -1.20 -5.89 11.85
C VAL A 210 -0.88 -4.40 11.76
N ARG A 211 -0.55 -3.80 12.88
CA ARG A 211 -0.04 -2.43 12.91
C ARG A 211 1.32 -2.36 12.24
N THR A 212 1.57 -1.29 11.50
CA THR A 212 2.83 -1.10 10.75
C THR A 212 4.07 -1.19 11.64
N ASP A 213 4.00 -0.64 12.85
CA ASP A 213 5.08 -0.67 13.85
C ASP A 213 5.32 -2.06 14.45
N GLN A 214 4.39 -3.00 14.27
CA GLN A 214 4.46 -4.37 14.80
C GLN A 214 4.82 -5.42 13.73
N ILE A 215 5.03 -5.04 12.47
CA ILE A 215 5.30 -6.01 11.37
C ILE A 215 6.46 -6.94 11.71
N THR A 216 7.57 -6.40 12.22
CA THR A 216 8.75 -7.22 12.58
C THR A 216 8.43 -8.17 13.71
N GLN A 217 7.78 -7.71 14.77
CA GLN A 217 7.41 -8.51 15.92
C GLN A 217 6.41 -9.62 15.53
N LYS A 218 5.48 -9.32 14.62
CA LYS A 218 4.44 -10.24 14.17
C LYS A 218 4.79 -11.02 12.90
N ALA A 219 6.03 -10.96 12.41
CA ALA A 219 6.43 -11.59 11.16
C ALA A 219 6.14 -13.11 11.11
N PHE A 220 6.35 -13.82 12.23
CA PHE A 220 6.03 -15.25 12.32
C PHE A 220 4.52 -15.51 12.43
N GLU A 221 3.76 -14.65 13.11
CA GLU A 221 2.30 -14.72 13.15
C GLU A 221 1.70 -14.53 11.74
N ILE A 222 2.25 -13.58 10.96
CA ILE A 222 1.87 -13.39 9.56
C ILE A 222 2.16 -14.65 8.72
N ALA A 223 3.33 -15.28 8.92
CA ALA A 223 3.67 -16.51 8.22
C ALA A 223 2.73 -17.66 8.60
N ASP A 224 2.49 -17.87 9.88
CA ASP A 224 1.59 -18.92 10.40
C ASP A 224 0.15 -18.69 9.88
N PHE A 225 -0.33 -17.44 9.93
CA PHE A 225 -1.62 -17.06 9.35
C PHE A 225 -1.66 -17.33 7.84
N ALA A 226 -0.60 -17.02 7.10
CA ALA A 226 -0.53 -17.29 5.68
C ALA A 226 -0.46 -18.80 5.35
N GLY A 227 -0.17 -19.67 6.31
CA GLY A 227 0.11 -21.09 6.07
C GLY A 227 1.51 -21.34 5.51
N LEU A 228 2.43 -20.40 5.77
CA LEU A 228 3.83 -20.50 5.37
C LEU A 228 4.70 -20.97 6.55
N PRO A 229 5.73 -21.76 6.29
CA PRO A 229 6.66 -22.14 7.36
C PRO A 229 7.44 -20.90 7.82
N ARG A 230 7.73 -20.80 9.12
CA ARG A 230 8.47 -19.66 9.72
C ARG A 230 9.83 -19.40 9.05
N ARG A 231 10.50 -20.43 8.50
CA ARG A 231 11.73 -20.28 7.73
C ARG A 231 11.53 -19.51 6.41
N ALA A 232 10.29 -19.27 5.99
CA ALA A 232 10.01 -18.42 4.82
C ALA A 232 10.25 -16.92 5.13
N VAL A 233 10.25 -16.54 6.40
CA VAL A 233 10.44 -15.16 6.86
C VAL A 233 11.93 -14.80 6.89
N CYS A 234 12.26 -13.66 6.30
CA CYS A 234 13.57 -13.02 6.45
C CYS A 234 13.42 -11.79 7.35
N LEU A 235 13.71 -11.94 8.66
CA LEU A 235 13.55 -10.86 9.65
C LEU A 235 14.36 -9.60 9.30
N ALA A 236 15.53 -9.74 8.70
CA ALA A 236 16.34 -8.60 8.28
C ALA A 236 15.68 -7.72 7.20
N ARG A 237 14.56 -8.17 6.60
CA ARG A 237 13.83 -7.46 5.55
C ARG A 237 12.45 -6.98 5.97
N THR A 238 12.08 -7.12 7.24
CA THR A 238 10.79 -6.69 7.76
C THR A 238 10.67 -5.16 7.91
N HIS A 239 11.77 -4.44 7.78
CA HIS A 239 11.84 -2.98 7.91
C HIS A 239 12.48 -2.38 6.66
N SER A 240 11.84 -2.60 5.51
CA SER A 240 12.30 -2.16 4.21
C SER A 240 11.69 -0.81 3.85
N PHE A 241 12.41 0.00 3.09
CA PHE A 241 11.97 1.27 2.57
C PHE A 241 11.67 2.35 3.62
N GLN A 242 12.73 2.89 4.21
CA GLN A 242 12.67 4.14 4.96
C GLN A 242 12.95 5.31 4.02
N ASN A 243 12.08 6.33 4.04
CA ASN A 243 12.41 7.57 3.35
C ASN A 243 13.52 8.30 4.14
N PRO A 244 14.70 8.54 3.55
CA PRO A 244 15.79 9.21 4.24
C PRO A 244 15.50 10.69 4.53
N ALA A 245 14.62 11.33 3.75
CA ALA A 245 14.26 12.73 3.91
C ALA A 245 12.95 12.85 4.70
N LYS A 246 13.05 13.20 5.97
CA LYS A 246 11.89 13.53 6.82
C LYS A 246 11.71 15.06 6.83
N GLN A 247 10.67 15.56 6.17
CA GLN A 247 10.40 17.00 6.12
C GLN A 247 9.46 17.49 7.22
N GLU A 248 8.81 16.58 7.95
CA GLU A 248 7.85 16.86 9.04
C GLU A 248 6.82 17.96 8.70
N LEU A 249 6.38 18.01 7.43
CA LEU A 249 5.43 19.02 6.96
C LEU A 249 4.14 19.04 7.78
N ILE A 250 3.75 17.90 8.32
CA ILE A 250 2.58 17.78 9.18
C ILE A 250 2.62 18.73 10.39
N ARG A 251 3.81 19.05 10.92
CA ARG A 251 4.00 20.00 12.03
C ARG A 251 3.80 21.44 11.63
N LYS A 252 3.78 21.73 10.31
CA LYS A 252 3.55 23.09 9.77
C LYS A 252 2.08 23.36 9.49
N VAL A 253 1.22 22.34 9.54
CA VAL A 253 -0.24 22.51 9.48
C VAL A 253 -0.74 23.07 10.82
N ASP A 254 -1.76 23.94 10.79
CA ASP A 254 -2.38 24.40 12.03
C ASP A 254 -2.81 23.23 12.92
N ARG A 255 -2.27 23.23 14.14
CA ARG A 255 -2.42 22.09 15.06
C ARG A 255 -3.87 21.82 15.42
N ALA A 256 -4.60 22.86 15.78
CA ALA A 256 -5.99 22.70 16.23
C ALA A 256 -6.88 22.24 15.07
N PHE A 257 -6.60 22.73 13.87
CA PHE A 257 -7.30 22.29 12.66
C PHE A 257 -7.01 20.83 12.35
N LEU A 258 -5.77 20.41 12.37
CA LEU A 258 -5.36 19.01 12.16
C LEU A 258 -6.08 18.07 13.14
N GLU A 259 -6.08 18.40 14.44
CA GLU A 259 -6.73 17.58 15.46
C GLU A 259 -8.25 17.50 15.24
N ARG A 260 -8.91 18.59 14.86
CA ARG A 260 -10.35 18.56 14.51
C ARG A 260 -10.62 17.62 13.33
N LYS A 261 -9.76 17.63 12.30
CA LYS A 261 -9.90 16.74 11.13
C LYS A 261 -9.68 15.27 11.52
N VAL A 262 -8.70 14.99 12.37
CA VAL A 262 -8.47 13.63 12.90
C VAL A 262 -9.67 13.15 13.73
N GLN A 263 -10.21 13.98 14.61
CA GLN A 263 -11.42 13.64 15.37
C GLN A 263 -12.61 13.33 14.45
N HIS A 264 -12.79 14.13 13.42
CA HIS A 264 -13.90 13.95 12.49
C HIS A 264 -13.80 12.65 11.67
N HIS A 265 -12.63 12.38 11.11
CA HIS A 265 -12.47 11.27 10.18
C HIS A 265 -11.93 9.99 10.81
N CYS A 266 -10.95 10.11 11.71
CA CYS A 266 -10.09 8.99 12.08
C CYS A 266 -10.41 8.40 13.47
N LEU A 267 -11.11 9.14 14.33
CA LEU A 267 -11.28 8.79 15.75
C LEU A 267 -11.71 7.33 15.99
N PRO A 268 -12.72 6.77 15.28
CA PRO A 268 -13.15 5.39 15.55
C PRO A 268 -12.06 4.35 15.35
N LEU A 269 -11.31 4.47 14.24
CA LEU A 269 -10.21 3.54 13.94
C LEU A 269 -8.98 3.80 14.81
N MET A 270 -8.68 5.06 15.12
CA MET A 270 -7.61 5.42 16.05
C MET A 270 -7.89 4.87 17.44
N THR A 271 -9.09 5.04 17.96
CA THR A 271 -9.48 4.48 19.27
C THR A 271 -9.38 2.95 19.29
N ARG A 272 -9.75 2.30 18.18
CA ARG A 272 -9.74 0.83 18.08
C ARG A 272 -8.33 0.25 18.00
N PHE A 273 -7.45 0.84 17.20
CA PHE A 273 -6.16 0.25 16.84
C PHE A 273 -4.95 0.95 17.46
N PHE A 274 -5.09 2.20 17.87
CA PHE A 274 -4.02 3.06 18.41
C PHE A 274 -4.51 3.85 19.62
N PRO A 275 -5.09 3.18 20.65
CA PRO A 275 -5.70 3.87 21.79
C PRO A 275 -4.69 4.70 22.61
N GLU A 276 -3.40 4.42 22.49
CA GLU A 276 -2.32 5.18 23.13
C GLU A 276 -1.99 6.50 22.43
N ILE A 277 -2.34 6.66 21.14
CA ILE A 277 -2.06 7.87 20.34
C ILE A 277 -3.29 8.77 20.39
N LYS A 278 -3.23 9.82 21.21
CA LYS A 278 -4.34 10.78 21.42
C LYS A 278 -4.19 12.04 20.58
N SER A 279 -2.97 12.35 20.18
CA SER A 279 -2.60 13.56 19.46
C SER A 279 -1.37 13.35 18.58
N LEU A 280 -1.00 14.36 17.78
CA LEU A 280 0.20 14.32 16.96
C LEU A 280 1.49 14.11 17.81
N ASP A 281 1.50 14.58 19.07
CA ASP A 281 2.69 14.49 19.91
C ASP A 281 2.97 13.07 20.39
N ASP A 282 1.95 12.21 20.42
CA ASP A 282 2.07 10.79 20.78
C ASP A 282 2.52 9.94 19.58
N ALA A 283 2.43 10.49 18.36
CA ALA A 283 2.77 9.76 17.15
C ALA A 283 4.28 9.78 16.85
N THR A 284 4.82 8.63 16.44
CA THR A 284 6.21 8.53 15.95
C THR A 284 6.27 8.88 14.45
N LEU A 285 6.79 10.07 14.12
CA LEU A 285 6.84 10.61 12.76
C LEU A 285 8.05 10.12 11.95
#